data_98ecfb5d40f9f4d06e0320c820956a30
#
_entry.id   98ecfb5d40f9f4d06e0320c820956a30
#
_cell.length_a   1.000
_cell.length_b   1.000
_cell.length_c   1.000
_cell.angle_alpha   90.00
_cell.angle_beta   90.00
_cell.angle_gamma   90.00
#
_symmetry.space_group_name_H-M   'P 1'
#
loop_
_entity.id
_entity.type
_entity.pdbx_description
1 polymer ?
#
loop_
_entity_poly.entity_id
_entity_poly.type
_entity_poly.pdbx_seq_one_letter_code
_entity_poly.pdbx_strand_id
1 'polypeptide(L)'
;MIVLSFCGLGFAQNVIEPELQNALNQKGDEMISVNIILKSQMDSEKLRACAEKTTDKHVRRNIMIDELKLFSEKEQQEIMSILHAEAKSNRVADIKGHWMANYINCTTTRDVIYLLAQHPDVMMIGYNQEKYLLWDEKAEPVEMSRDIVIENVTMVNADDVWAMGYTGDGVLVAVIDTGVNYNHVDVADHLWDGGPQFPHHGYNIIDNTNDPMDVLGHGTHCAGTICGDGTSGIITGMAPDATLMCIRVLDDYGYGYASDFNTGMEFAVEHQADIISMSLGLMSASVSDKTLLRNACVNTLQLGVVAAVAVGNDGQMAMVPVPNNVRVPGSCPPPWLHPDQEVNPGALSCVVAVGAIDYYENMYENGSKGPVTWTDTPFNDYPYNPNIGLIRPDICAPGVGIKSLDHDNNDGYNLKTGTSMATPCVAGVMAL
;
A
#
# COMPACT_ATOMS: atom_id res chain seq x y z
N MET A 1 -6.70 58.61 8.10
CA MET A 1 -5.80 57.56 7.62
C MET A 1 -6.20 56.29 8.38
N ILE A 2 -7.10 55.49 7.78
CA ILE A 2 -7.66 54.28 8.39
C ILE A 2 -6.78 53.13 7.86
N VAL A 3 -6.05 52.52 8.79
CA VAL A 3 -5.28 51.31 8.53
C VAL A 3 -6.27 50.13 8.56
N LEU A 4 -6.65 49.64 7.38
CA LEU A 4 -7.36 48.39 7.25
C LEU A 4 -6.36 47.25 7.47
N SER A 5 -6.45 46.63 8.65
CA SER A 5 -5.79 45.38 8.97
C SER A 5 -6.45 44.27 8.14
N PHE A 6 -5.77 43.78 7.10
CA PHE A 6 -6.13 42.56 6.43
C PHE A 6 -5.85 41.39 7.40
N CYS A 7 -6.86 40.95 8.15
CA CYS A 7 -6.86 39.62 8.72
C CYS A 7 -6.86 38.63 7.56
N GLY A 8 -5.76 37.92 7.39
CA GLY A 8 -5.69 36.78 6.51
C GLY A 8 -6.76 35.76 6.94
N LEU A 9 -7.72 35.53 6.06
CA LEU A 9 -8.61 34.38 6.13
C LEU A 9 -7.74 33.14 5.92
N GLY A 10 -7.14 32.62 7.01
CA GLY A 10 -6.72 31.25 7.05
C GLY A 10 -7.95 30.40 6.81
N PHE A 11 -7.93 29.59 5.76
CA PHE A 11 -8.94 28.55 5.56
C PHE A 11 -8.95 27.70 6.83
N ALA A 12 -10.00 27.82 7.64
CA ALA A 12 -10.26 26.87 8.70
C ALA A 12 -10.49 25.54 8.00
N GLN A 13 -9.50 24.67 8.06
CA GLN A 13 -9.59 23.32 7.49
C GLN A 13 -10.75 22.64 8.22
N ASN A 14 -11.80 22.24 7.47
CA ASN A 14 -12.90 21.51 8.08
C ASN A 14 -12.36 20.20 8.62
N VAL A 15 -12.43 20.01 9.93
CA VAL A 15 -11.96 18.79 10.62
C VAL A 15 -12.72 17.57 10.10
N ILE A 16 -13.99 17.72 9.74
CA ILE A 16 -14.80 16.67 9.10
C ILE A 16 -14.72 16.83 7.58
N GLU A 17 -14.27 15.79 6.90
CA GLU A 17 -14.17 15.79 5.43
C GLU A 17 -15.54 15.97 4.75
N PRO A 18 -15.58 16.59 3.56
CA PRO A 18 -16.83 16.80 2.80
C PRO A 18 -17.56 15.49 2.47
N GLU A 19 -16.83 14.41 2.15
CA GLU A 19 -17.41 13.09 1.87
C GLU A 19 -18.09 12.51 3.10
N LEU A 20 -17.44 12.60 4.27
CA LEU A 20 -18.04 12.19 5.54
C LEU A 20 -19.26 13.05 5.89
N GLN A 21 -19.16 14.37 5.71
CA GLN A 21 -20.31 15.27 5.95
C GLN A 21 -21.51 14.92 5.06
N ASN A 22 -21.28 14.54 3.80
CA ASN A 22 -22.33 14.08 2.89
C ASN A 22 -22.92 12.76 3.36
N ALA A 23 -22.08 11.79 3.78
CA ALA A 23 -22.54 10.51 4.32
C ALA A 23 -23.40 10.71 5.59
N LEU A 24 -22.97 11.60 6.51
CA LEU A 24 -23.73 11.95 7.70
C LEU A 24 -25.12 12.51 7.37
N ASN A 25 -25.21 13.34 6.33
CA ASN A 25 -26.50 13.92 5.91
C ASN A 25 -27.46 12.87 5.30
N GLN A 26 -26.91 11.82 4.68
CA GLN A 26 -27.68 10.76 4.02
C GLN A 26 -28.11 9.65 4.98
N LYS A 27 -27.19 9.21 5.88
CA LYS A 27 -27.37 8.04 6.73
C LYS A 27 -28.10 8.33 8.06
N GLY A 28 -28.33 9.60 8.39
CA GLY A 28 -29.05 9.98 9.61
C GLY A 28 -28.31 9.57 10.88
N ASP A 29 -28.92 8.72 11.70
CA ASP A 29 -28.39 8.26 13.00
C ASP A 29 -27.65 6.91 12.88
N GLU A 30 -27.45 6.39 11.68
CA GLU A 30 -26.65 5.17 11.47
C GLU A 30 -25.19 5.40 11.88
N MET A 31 -24.57 4.36 12.42
CA MET A 31 -23.14 4.38 12.72
C MET A 31 -22.32 4.32 11.43
N ILE A 32 -21.26 5.07 11.36
CA ILE A 32 -20.40 5.22 10.17
C ILE A 32 -18.94 4.88 10.55
N SER A 33 -18.27 4.10 9.71
CA SER A 33 -16.84 3.83 9.86
C SER A 33 -16.03 5.07 9.48
N VAL A 34 -15.12 5.48 10.37
CA VAL A 34 -14.33 6.70 10.21
C VAL A 34 -12.86 6.46 10.56
N ASN A 35 -11.99 7.25 9.92
CA ASN A 35 -10.58 7.38 10.27
C ASN A 35 -10.36 8.72 10.98
N ILE A 36 -9.93 8.69 12.23
CA ILE A 36 -9.64 9.86 13.07
C ILE A 36 -8.13 10.07 13.04
N ILE A 37 -7.67 11.02 12.23
CA ILE A 37 -6.24 11.29 12.04
C ILE A 37 -5.80 12.34 13.05
N LEU A 38 -4.74 12.06 13.80
CA LEU A 38 -4.19 12.94 14.81
C LEU A 38 -3.20 13.96 14.22
N LYS A 39 -3.12 15.15 14.83
CA LYS A 39 -2.17 16.20 14.42
C LYS A 39 -0.72 15.81 14.65
N SER A 40 -0.49 15.14 15.76
CA SER A 40 0.85 14.69 16.14
C SER A 40 1.23 13.48 15.30
N GLN A 41 2.32 13.57 14.55
CA GLN A 41 2.93 12.46 13.83
C GLN A 41 4.38 12.32 14.29
N MET A 42 4.93 11.09 14.20
CA MET A 42 6.30 10.84 14.62
C MET A 42 7.28 11.68 13.80
N ASP A 43 8.16 12.35 14.50
CA ASP A 43 9.25 13.10 13.89
C ASP A 43 10.29 12.17 13.27
N SER A 44 10.56 12.35 11.98
CA SER A 44 11.49 11.51 11.21
C SER A 44 12.92 11.53 11.75
N GLU A 45 13.38 12.67 12.30
CA GLU A 45 14.74 12.76 12.87
C GLU A 45 14.86 11.97 14.17
N LYS A 46 13.81 12.03 15.02
CA LYS A 46 13.75 11.21 16.24
C LYS A 46 13.74 9.72 15.92
N LEU A 47 12.96 9.31 14.93
CA LEU A 47 12.89 7.92 14.51
C LEU A 47 14.24 7.43 13.96
N ARG A 48 14.93 8.26 13.15
CA ARG A 48 16.27 7.96 12.64
C ARG A 48 17.32 7.86 13.76
N ALA A 49 17.26 8.72 14.76
CA ALA A 49 18.17 8.64 15.91
C ALA A 49 18.03 7.32 16.69
N CYS A 50 16.83 6.70 16.66
CA CYS A 50 16.65 5.34 17.19
C CYS A 50 17.37 4.29 16.34
N ALA A 51 17.40 4.47 15.02
CA ALA A 51 18.05 3.56 14.08
C ALA A 51 19.59 3.48 14.27
N GLU A 52 20.23 4.56 14.74
CA GLU A 52 21.68 4.62 14.94
C GLU A 52 22.19 3.78 16.09
N LYS A 53 21.31 3.24 16.94
CA LYS A 53 21.68 2.44 18.13
C LYS A 53 22.29 1.08 17.80
N THR A 54 22.07 0.56 16.59
CA THR A 54 22.57 -0.75 16.15
C THR A 54 22.71 -0.83 14.65
N THR A 55 23.63 -1.69 14.19
CA THR A 55 23.82 -2.02 12.76
C THR A 55 23.00 -3.22 12.31
N ASP A 56 22.48 -4.03 13.24
CA ASP A 56 21.62 -5.16 12.92
C ASP A 56 20.26 -4.66 12.42
N LYS A 57 19.85 -5.07 11.21
CA LYS A 57 18.64 -4.56 10.54
C LYS A 57 17.36 -4.92 11.30
N HIS A 58 17.27 -6.13 11.85
CA HIS A 58 16.08 -6.61 12.55
C HIS A 58 15.94 -5.96 13.93
N VAL A 59 17.03 -5.89 14.69
CA VAL A 59 17.07 -5.21 15.99
C VAL A 59 16.74 -3.74 15.83
N ARG A 60 17.32 -3.08 14.82
CA ARG A 60 17.05 -1.67 14.51
C ARG A 60 15.57 -1.43 14.20
N ARG A 61 14.98 -2.26 13.33
CA ARG A 61 13.57 -2.17 12.97
C ARG A 61 12.67 -2.34 14.19
N ASN A 62 12.92 -3.33 15.03
CA ASN A 62 12.14 -3.55 16.25
C ASN A 62 12.21 -2.35 17.20
N ILE A 63 13.39 -1.76 17.42
CA ILE A 63 13.52 -0.54 18.24
C ILE A 63 12.66 0.60 17.67
N MET A 64 12.66 0.79 16.36
CA MET A 64 11.88 1.85 15.72
C MET A 64 10.38 1.57 15.75
N ILE A 65 9.95 0.32 15.60
CA ILE A 65 8.55 -0.10 15.75
C ILE A 65 8.06 0.17 17.17
N ASP A 66 8.84 -0.23 18.18
CA ASP A 66 8.50 0.00 19.59
C ASP A 66 8.35 1.49 19.90
N GLU A 67 9.25 2.33 19.35
CA GLU A 67 9.16 3.79 19.53
C GLU A 67 7.91 4.38 18.86
N LEU A 68 7.55 3.92 17.65
CA LEU A 68 6.32 4.33 16.97
C LEU A 68 5.07 3.90 17.73
N LYS A 69 5.04 2.68 18.26
CA LYS A 69 3.93 2.16 19.08
C LYS A 69 3.76 2.96 20.37
N LEU A 70 4.84 3.18 21.11
CA LEU A 70 4.83 3.98 22.33
C LEU A 70 4.37 5.42 22.07
N PHE A 71 4.84 6.01 20.97
CA PHE A 71 4.40 7.33 20.56
C PHE A 71 2.90 7.35 20.26
N SER A 72 2.40 6.43 19.44
CA SER A 72 0.99 6.39 19.04
C SER A 72 0.08 6.10 20.25
N GLU A 73 0.44 5.15 21.12
CA GLU A 73 -0.31 4.86 22.35
C GLU A 73 -0.47 6.09 23.21
N LYS A 74 0.60 6.86 23.40
CA LYS A 74 0.57 8.10 24.16
C LYS A 74 -0.32 9.17 23.52
N GLU A 75 -0.15 9.42 22.23
CA GLU A 75 -0.87 10.48 21.53
C GLU A 75 -2.37 10.12 21.30
N GLN A 76 -2.71 8.85 21.24
CA GLN A 76 -4.09 8.36 21.09
C GLN A 76 -4.84 8.26 22.41
N GLN A 77 -4.17 8.29 23.56
CA GLN A 77 -4.72 7.94 24.88
C GLN A 77 -6.02 8.68 25.22
N GLU A 78 -6.08 9.98 24.96
CA GLU A 78 -7.23 10.82 25.32
C GLU A 78 -8.43 10.51 24.42
N ILE A 79 -8.22 10.43 23.12
CA ILE A 79 -9.26 10.06 22.13
C ILE A 79 -9.77 8.64 22.39
N MET A 80 -8.88 7.67 22.63
CA MET A 80 -9.25 6.29 22.99
C MET A 80 -10.12 6.24 24.26
N SER A 81 -9.81 7.07 25.24
CA SER A 81 -10.62 7.17 26.48
C SER A 81 -12.04 7.67 26.21
N ILE A 82 -12.19 8.65 25.33
CA ILE A 82 -13.50 9.15 24.87
C ILE A 82 -14.25 8.04 24.13
N LEU A 83 -13.61 7.40 23.12
CA LEU A 83 -14.24 6.35 22.34
C LEU A 83 -14.69 5.16 23.20
N HIS A 84 -13.87 4.71 24.13
CA HIS A 84 -14.25 3.64 25.07
C HIS A 84 -15.39 4.04 26.02
N ALA A 85 -15.49 5.32 26.42
CA ALA A 85 -16.62 5.79 27.19
C ALA A 85 -17.92 5.77 26.38
N GLU A 86 -17.85 6.20 25.12
CA GLU A 86 -19.00 6.21 24.20
C GLU A 86 -19.43 4.79 23.78
N ALA A 87 -18.48 3.86 23.67
CA ALA A 87 -18.77 2.46 23.38
C ALA A 87 -19.66 1.79 24.44
N LYS A 88 -19.57 2.21 25.73
CA LYS A 88 -20.44 1.72 26.80
C LYS A 88 -21.92 2.08 26.58
N SER A 89 -22.18 3.08 25.76
CA SER A 89 -23.53 3.53 25.37
C SER A 89 -23.93 3.06 23.97
N ASN A 90 -23.19 2.10 23.39
CA ASN A 90 -23.35 1.59 22.02
C ASN A 90 -23.32 2.68 20.94
N ARG A 91 -22.55 3.73 21.15
CA ARG A 91 -22.36 4.81 20.16
C ARG A 91 -21.07 4.69 19.38
N VAL A 92 -20.19 3.80 19.81
CA VAL A 92 -18.91 3.47 19.14
C VAL A 92 -18.71 1.97 19.17
N ALA A 93 -18.19 1.43 18.06
CA ALA A 93 -17.77 0.04 17.91
C ALA A 93 -16.44 -0.03 17.12
N ASP A 94 -15.85 -1.21 17.04
CA ASP A 94 -14.69 -1.54 16.18
C ASP A 94 -13.50 -0.59 16.35
N ILE A 95 -13.20 -0.21 17.60
CA ILE A 95 -12.13 0.75 17.91
C ILE A 95 -10.77 0.09 17.68
N LYS A 96 -9.98 0.64 16.77
CA LYS A 96 -8.63 0.19 16.47
C LYS A 96 -7.67 1.36 16.33
N GLY A 97 -6.64 1.39 17.18
CA GLY A 97 -5.51 2.32 17.04
C GLY A 97 -4.48 1.81 16.05
N HIS A 98 -3.96 2.68 15.22
CA HIS A 98 -2.91 2.38 14.24
C HIS A 98 -1.66 3.17 14.59
N TRP A 99 -0.54 2.49 14.66
CA TRP A 99 0.71 3.07 15.11
C TRP A 99 1.54 3.66 13.97
N MET A 100 1.45 3.07 12.77
CA MET A 100 2.30 3.45 11.65
C MET A 100 1.99 4.86 11.12
N ALA A 101 0.70 5.25 11.10
CA ALA A 101 0.26 6.57 10.63
C ALA A 101 -0.43 7.41 11.71
N ASN A 102 -0.33 6.99 12.97
CA ASN A 102 -0.94 7.60 14.16
C ASN A 102 -2.37 8.12 13.95
N TYR A 103 -3.29 7.19 13.74
CA TYR A 103 -4.73 7.45 13.62
C TYR A 103 -5.53 6.36 14.33
N ILE A 104 -6.83 6.61 14.53
CA ILE A 104 -7.76 5.64 15.11
C ILE A 104 -8.87 5.39 14.09
N ASN A 105 -9.14 4.11 13.81
CA ASN A 105 -10.31 3.68 13.07
C ASN A 105 -11.41 3.25 14.06
N CYS A 106 -12.67 3.59 13.78
CA CYS A 106 -13.82 3.10 14.52
C CYS A 106 -15.11 3.29 13.73
N THR A 107 -16.15 2.57 14.15
CA THR A 107 -17.53 2.75 13.68
C THR A 107 -18.31 3.54 14.72
N THR A 108 -18.88 4.71 14.36
CA THR A 108 -19.43 5.63 15.39
C THR A 108 -20.61 6.45 14.89
N THR A 109 -21.37 7.03 15.84
CA THR A 109 -22.51 7.89 15.56
C THR A 109 -22.11 9.31 15.19
N ARG A 110 -23.02 10.04 14.53
CA ARG A 110 -22.87 11.46 14.16
C ARG A 110 -22.44 12.33 15.34
N ASP A 111 -23.09 12.18 16.49
CA ASP A 111 -22.84 13.05 17.66
C ASP A 111 -21.42 12.89 18.19
N VAL A 112 -20.89 11.66 18.17
CA VAL A 112 -19.52 11.37 18.58
C VAL A 112 -18.53 11.94 17.57
N ILE A 113 -18.83 11.89 16.25
CA ILE A 113 -17.99 12.51 15.22
C ILE A 113 -17.89 14.03 15.47
N TYR A 114 -19.01 14.71 15.76
CA TYR A 114 -18.99 16.15 16.08
C TYR A 114 -18.29 16.46 17.40
N LEU A 115 -18.38 15.57 18.39
CA LEU A 115 -17.62 15.70 19.65
C LEU A 115 -16.12 15.64 19.36
N LEU A 116 -15.66 14.62 18.62
CA LEU A 116 -14.25 14.42 18.29
C LEU A 116 -13.69 15.53 17.39
N ALA A 117 -14.50 16.08 16.51
CA ALA A 117 -14.09 17.19 15.64
C ALA A 117 -13.76 18.48 16.41
N GLN A 118 -14.18 18.59 17.70
CA GLN A 118 -13.83 19.70 18.57
C GLN A 118 -12.56 19.44 19.39
N HIS A 119 -12.03 18.22 19.34
CA HIS A 119 -10.85 17.87 20.11
C HIS A 119 -9.60 18.52 19.54
N PRO A 120 -8.73 19.15 20.36
CA PRO A 120 -7.57 19.90 19.86
C PRO A 120 -6.55 19.04 19.10
N ASP A 121 -6.45 17.75 19.43
CA ASP A 121 -5.46 16.83 18.85
C ASP A 121 -5.94 16.15 17.58
N VAL A 122 -7.22 16.28 17.23
CA VAL A 122 -7.76 15.75 15.96
C VAL A 122 -7.41 16.70 14.83
N MET A 123 -6.74 16.19 13.81
CA MET A 123 -6.43 16.91 12.58
C MET A 123 -7.61 16.86 11.61
N MET A 124 -8.10 15.67 11.34
CA MET A 124 -9.25 15.44 10.47
C MET A 124 -9.95 14.11 10.79
N ILE A 125 -11.23 14.04 10.43
CA ILE A 125 -12.02 12.83 10.47
C ILE A 125 -12.53 12.55 9.06
N GLY A 126 -12.09 11.44 8.49
CA GLY A 126 -12.44 11.00 7.15
C GLY A 126 -13.43 9.83 7.16
N TYR A 127 -14.14 9.66 6.06
CA TYR A 127 -15.03 8.53 5.85
C TYR A 127 -14.20 7.32 5.45
N ASN A 128 -14.15 6.30 6.31
CA ASN A 128 -13.55 5.02 5.96
C ASN A 128 -14.55 4.23 5.11
N GLN A 129 -14.51 4.47 3.82
CA GLN A 129 -15.43 3.88 2.85
C GLN A 129 -14.77 2.72 2.13
N GLU A 130 -15.52 1.63 1.99
CA GLU A 130 -15.15 0.52 1.11
C GLU A 130 -15.07 0.99 -0.35
N LYS A 131 -14.01 0.61 -1.04
CA LYS A 131 -13.75 1.00 -2.42
C LYS A 131 -13.32 -0.20 -3.24
N TYR A 132 -13.71 -0.24 -4.52
CA TYR A 132 -13.17 -1.20 -5.47
C TYR A 132 -11.74 -0.80 -5.86
N LEU A 133 -10.83 -1.73 -5.73
CA LEU A 133 -9.39 -1.44 -5.73
C LEU A 133 -8.63 -2.13 -6.86
N LEU A 134 -9.24 -3.16 -7.46
CA LEU A 134 -8.69 -3.88 -8.59
C LEU A 134 -9.35 -3.42 -9.90
N TRP A 135 -8.58 -3.39 -10.96
CA TRP A 135 -9.07 -3.16 -12.32
C TRP A 135 -8.21 -3.96 -13.29
N ASP A 136 -8.51 -5.26 -13.38
CA ASP A 136 -7.79 -6.16 -14.27
C ASP A 136 -8.60 -6.50 -15.51
N GLU A 137 -7.89 -6.75 -16.61
CA GLU A 137 -8.45 -7.46 -17.74
C GLU A 137 -8.60 -8.94 -17.37
N LYS A 138 -9.64 -9.60 -17.91
CA LYS A 138 -9.97 -10.99 -17.59
C LYS A 138 -8.76 -11.90 -17.75
N ALA A 139 -8.60 -12.83 -16.80
CA ALA A 139 -7.68 -13.95 -16.94
C ALA A 139 -8.12 -14.84 -18.11
N GLU A 140 -7.18 -15.22 -18.95
CA GLU A 140 -7.38 -16.21 -20.02
C GLU A 140 -6.56 -17.46 -19.67
N PRO A 141 -7.12 -18.68 -19.79
CA PRO A 141 -6.36 -19.90 -19.59
C PRO A 141 -5.22 -19.98 -20.60
N VAL A 142 -4.05 -20.43 -20.15
CA VAL A 142 -2.86 -20.57 -20.99
C VAL A 142 -2.58 -22.04 -21.26
N GLU A 143 -2.48 -22.43 -22.54
CA GLU A 143 -1.88 -23.71 -22.89
C GLU A 143 -0.39 -23.71 -22.49
N MET A 144 0.06 -24.78 -21.86
CA MET A 144 1.45 -24.92 -21.39
C MET A 144 2.43 -24.71 -22.56
N SER A 145 3.17 -23.61 -22.52
CA SER A 145 4.35 -23.42 -23.37
C SER A 145 5.47 -24.36 -22.87
N ARG A 146 6.34 -24.79 -23.76
CA ARG A 146 7.51 -25.60 -23.39
C ARG A 146 8.70 -24.77 -22.91
N ASP A 147 8.55 -23.45 -22.82
CA ASP A 147 9.60 -22.57 -22.34
C ASP A 147 9.64 -22.61 -20.83
N ILE A 148 10.78 -23.02 -20.28
CA ILE A 148 10.99 -23.21 -18.85
C ILE A 148 11.04 -21.86 -18.11
N VAL A 149 11.51 -20.80 -18.77
CA VAL A 149 11.59 -19.42 -18.24
C VAL A 149 10.75 -18.52 -19.14
N ILE A 150 9.86 -17.72 -18.55
CA ILE A 150 8.97 -16.87 -19.35
C ILE A 150 9.62 -15.55 -19.76
N GLU A 151 9.03 -14.92 -20.79
CA GLU A 151 9.59 -13.73 -21.45
C GLU A 151 9.75 -12.52 -20.53
N ASN A 152 8.86 -12.31 -19.55
CA ASN A 152 8.99 -11.19 -18.62
C ASN A 152 10.24 -11.31 -17.70
N VAL A 153 10.67 -12.53 -17.37
CA VAL A 153 11.89 -12.80 -16.59
C VAL A 153 13.13 -12.44 -17.40
N THR A 154 13.19 -12.93 -18.66
CA THR A 154 14.33 -12.67 -19.56
C THR A 154 14.38 -11.21 -20.01
N MET A 155 13.23 -10.54 -20.17
CA MET A 155 13.17 -9.13 -20.55
C MET A 155 13.82 -8.19 -19.52
N VAL A 156 13.76 -8.54 -18.23
CA VAL A 156 14.42 -7.77 -17.15
C VAL A 156 15.81 -8.32 -16.80
N ASN A 157 16.28 -9.36 -17.50
CA ASN A 157 17.56 -10.05 -17.26
C ASN A 157 17.68 -10.67 -15.86
N ALA A 158 16.57 -11.12 -15.25
CA ALA A 158 16.60 -11.76 -13.95
C ALA A 158 17.35 -13.10 -13.99
N ASP A 159 17.24 -13.85 -15.07
CA ASP A 159 17.97 -15.09 -15.33
C ASP A 159 19.51 -14.88 -15.43
N ASP A 160 19.97 -13.74 -15.92
CA ASP A 160 21.39 -13.37 -15.87
C ASP A 160 21.86 -13.12 -14.42
N VAL A 161 21.01 -12.56 -13.56
CA VAL A 161 21.30 -12.36 -12.15
C VAL A 161 21.35 -13.70 -11.40
N TRP A 162 20.46 -14.66 -11.74
CA TRP A 162 20.52 -16.03 -11.19
C TRP A 162 21.83 -16.73 -11.57
N ALA A 163 22.33 -16.52 -12.79
CA ALA A 163 23.63 -17.06 -13.22
C ALA A 163 24.80 -16.52 -12.40
N MET A 164 24.65 -15.36 -11.74
CA MET A 164 25.62 -14.81 -10.78
C MET A 164 25.45 -15.36 -9.36
N GLY A 165 24.41 -16.16 -9.09
CA GLY A 165 24.14 -16.80 -7.82
C GLY A 165 23.17 -16.01 -6.92
N TYR A 166 22.47 -15.01 -7.44
CA TYR A 166 21.45 -14.25 -6.69
C TYR A 166 20.06 -14.66 -7.18
N THR A 167 19.28 -15.26 -6.31
CA THR A 167 17.96 -15.85 -6.60
C THR A 167 16.87 -15.36 -5.66
N GLY A 168 17.20 -14.46 -4.73
CA GLY A 168 16.29 -13.93 -3.72
C GLY A 168 16.37 -14.64 -2.37
N ASP A 169 17.25 -15.65 -2.22
CA ASP A 169 17.43 -16.36 -0.95
C ASP A 169 17.71 -15.40 0.22
N GLY A 170 16.97 -15.59 1.32
CA GLY A 170 17.07 -14.77 2.52
C GLY A 170 16.31 -13.43 2.47
N VAL A 171 15.58 -13.13 1.40
CA VAL A 171 14.74 -11.93 1.29
C VAL A 171 13.28 -12.30 1.51
N LEU A 172 12.59 -11.58 2.39
CA LEU A 172 11.18 -11.74 2.69
C LEU A 172 10.33 -10.70 1.95
N VAL A 173 9.49 -11.16 1.02
CA VAL A 173 8.57 -10.31 0.26
C VAL A 173 7.13 -10.50 0.76
N ALA A 174 6.49 -9.43 1.21
CA ALA A 174 5.08 -9.44 1.58
C ALA A 174 4.21 -9.03 0.38
N VAL A 175 3.27 -9.89 -0.01
CA VAL A 175 2.22 -9.59 -1.00
C VAL A 175 0.98 -9.13 -0.25
N ILE A 176 0.64 -7.84 -0.39
CA ILE A 176 -0.56 -7.22 0.17
C ILE A 176 -1.60 -7.10 -0.95
N ASP A 177 -2.56 -8.04 -0.98
CA ASP A 177 -3.45 -8.22 -2.14
C ASP A 177 -4.76 -8.97 -1.76
N THR A 178 -5.32 -9.77 -2.66
CA THR A 178 -6.51 -10.64 -2.46
C THR A 178 -6.20 -11.92 -1.66
N GLY A 179 -4.99 -12.08 -1.19
CA GLY A 179 -4.45 -13.33 -0.63
C GLY A 179 -3.56 -14.06 -1.63
N VAL A 180 -3.17 -15.29 -1.29
CA VAL A 180 -2.36 -16.17 -2.15
C VAL A 180 -2.87 -17.60 -2.01
N ASN A 181 -2.97 -18.34 -3.12
CA ASN A 181 -3.10 -19.79 -3.05
C ASN A 181 -1.75 -20.39 -2.65
N TYR A 182 -1.52 -20.45 -1.35
CA TYR A 182 -0.28 -20.97 -0.74
C TYR A 182 -0.10 -22.49 -0.91
N ASN A 183 -1.08 -23.20 -1.53
CA ASN A 183 -0.96 -24.60 -1.94
C ASN A 183 -0.42 -24.77 -3.36
N HIS A 184 -0.22 -23.69 -4.12
CA HIS A 184 0.36 -23.78 -5.45
C HIS A 184 1.82 -24.25 -5.35
N VAL A 185 2.16 -25.30 -6.11
CA VAL A 185 3.43 -25.99 -5.95
C VAL A 185 4.67 -25.13 -6.24
N ASP A 186 4.51 -24.09 -7.03
CA ASP A 186 5.60 -23.17 -7.39
C ASP A 186 5.92 -22.11 -6.30
N VAL A 187 5.21 -22.12 -5.18
CA VAL A 187 5.48 -21.21 -4.05
C VAL A 187 5.42 -21.90 -2.70
N ALA A 188 4.87 -23.13 -2.64
CA ALA A 188 4.53 -23.81 -1.39
C ALA A 188 5.74 -24.15 -0.50
N ASP A 189 6.93 -24.27 -1.03
CA ASP A 189 8.15 -24.66 -0.32
C ASP A 189 9.01 -23.49 0.18
N HIS A 190 8.66 -22.23 -0.20
CA HIS A 190 9.37 -21.02 0.24
C HIS A 190 8.46 -19.95 0.83
N LEU A 191 7.38 -20.38 1.46
CA LEU A 191 6.46 -19.50 2.18
C LEU A 191 7.02 -19.11 3.57
N TRP A 192 6.66 -17.92 4.03
CA TRP A 192 7.02 -17.41 5.35
C TRP A 192 6.54 -18.33 6.47
N ASP A 193 7.44 -18.69 7.39
CA ASP A 193 7.09 -19.45 8.59
C ASP A 193 6.64 -18.51 9.71
N GLY A 194 5.34 -18.32 9.84
CA GLY A 194 4.70 -17.55 10.92
C GLY A 194 4.55 -18.34 12.22
N GLY A 195 5.05 -19.58 12.27
CA GLY A 195 4.92 -20.49 13.40
C GLY A 195 3.45 -20.85 13.72
N PRO A 196 3.17 -21.34 14.93
CA PRO A 196 1.81 -21.77 15.31
C PRO A 196 0.77 -20.63 15.31
N GLN A 197 1.21 -19.39 15.36
CA GLN A 197 0.33 -18.21 15.37
C GLN A 197 -0.20 -17.91 13.97
N PHE A 198 0.60 -18.16 12.93
CA PHE A 198 0.25 -17.88 11.53
C PHE A 198 0.54 -19.12 10.65
N PRO A 199 -0.21 -20.22 10.85
CA PRO A 199 0.07 -21.53 10.22
C PRO A 199 -0.15 -21.54 8.70
N HIS A 200 -0.79 -20.49 8.14
CA HIS A 200 -1.07 -20.35 6.73
C HIS A 200 -0.25 -19.20 6.10
N HIS A 201 0.97 -18.96 6.63
CA HIS A 201 1.99 -18.12 6.00
C HIS A 201 1.64 -16.64 5.85
N GLY A 202 0.71 -16.13 6.66
CA GLY A 202 0.26 -14.74 6.62
C GLY A 202 -1.02 -14.48 7.38
N TYR A 203 -1.76 -13.45 6.94
CA TYR A 203 -2.94 -12.99 7.65
C TYR A 203 -4.01 -12.41 6.71
N ASN A 204 -5.27 -12.72 7.02
CA ASN A 204 -6.45 -12.15 6.37
C ASN A 204 -6.98 -10.98 7.22
N ILE A 205 -6.73 -9.76 6.77
CA ILE A 205 -7.13 -8.53 7.46
C ILE A 205 -8.66 -8.36 7.38
N ILE A 206 -9.29 -8.74 6.26
CA ILE A 206 -10.73 -8.58 6.02
C ILE A 206 -11.54 -9.37 7.03
N ASP A 207 -11.21 -10.66 7.20
CA ASP A 207 -11.96 -11.56 8.07
C ASP A 207 -11.34 -11.67 9.47
N ASN A 208 -10.20 -11.01 9.71
CA ASN A 208 -9.42 -11.09 10.94
C ASN A 208 -9.08 -12.54 11.31
N THR A 209 -8.55 -13.29 10.33
CA THR A 209 -8.17 -14.71 10.47
C THR A 209 -6.75 -14.98 10.01
N ASN A 210 -6.23 -16.17 10.37
CA ASN A 210 -4.90 -16.62 9.96
C ASN A 210 -4.90 -17.29 8.57
N ASP A 211 -5.98 -17.17 7.80
CA ASP A 211 -6.12 -17.79 6.49
C ASP A 211 -6.20 -16.76 5.37
N PRO A 212 -5.08 -16.39 4.75
CA PRO A 212 -5.01 -15.45 3.63
C PRO A 212 -5.20 -16.15 2.27
N MET A 213 -5.99 -17.24 2.21
CA MET A 213 -6.26 -17.93 0.94
C MET A 213 -6.89 -16.96 -0.07
N ASP A 214 -6.37 -16.97 -1.29
CA ASP A 214 -6.90 -16.21 -2.40
C ASP A 214 -8.12 -16.90 -3.01
N VAL A 215 -9.18 -16.13 -3.25
CA VAL A 215 -10.41 -16.62 -3.88
C VAL A 215 -10.73 -15.85 -5.17
N LEU A 216 -9.96 -14.83 -5.51
CA LEU A 216 -10.14 -13.99 -6.70
C LEU A 216 -9.03 -14.20 -7.75
N GLY A 217 -7.84 -14.63 -7.30
CA GLY A 217 -6.72 -15.00 -8.14
C GLY A 217 -5.82 -13.86 -8.58
N HIS A 218 -6.00 -12.66 -8.01
CA HIS A 218 -5.12 -11.54 -8.32
C HIS A 218 -3.81 -11.64 -7.54
N GLY A 219 -3.86 -11.81 -6.22
CA GLY A 219 -2.67 -11.91 -5.37
C GLY A 219 -1.84 -13.16 -5.66
N THR A 220 -2.48 -14.30 -6.01
CA THR A 220 -1.77 -15.52 -6.44
C THR A 220 -0.94 -15.27 -7.70
N HIS A 221 -1.51 -14.57 -8.68
CA HIS A 221 -0.80 -14.21 -9.89
C HIS A 221 0.40 -13.27 -9.58
N CYS A 222 0.19 -12.29 -8.71
CA CYS A 222 1.27 -11.41 -8.24
C CYS A 222 2.38 -12.18 -7.52
N ALA A 223 2.02 -13.11 -6.63
CA ALA A 223 2.96 -13.98 -5.93
C ALA A 223 3.85 -14.79 -6.87
N GLY A 224 3.24 -15.43 -7.87
CA GLY A 224 3.98 -16.17 -8.89
C GLY A 224 4.94 -15.32 -9.70
N THR A 225 4.58 -14.07 -10.00
CA THR A 225 5.47 -13.14 -10.72
C THR A 225 6.66 -12.70 -9.85
N ILE A 226 6.53 -12.71 -8.51
CA ILE A 226 7.66 -12.45 -7.61
C ILE A 226 8.59 -13.64 -7.53
N CYS A 227 8.06 -14.85 -7.21
CA CYS A 227 8.88 -15.97 -6.79
C CYS A 227 8.43 -17.36 -7.27
N GLY A 228 7.55 -17.48 -8.28
CA GLY A 228 7.19 -18.78 -8.85
C GLY A 228 8.39 -19.52 -9.41
N ASP A 229 8.82 -20.61 -8.75
CA ASP A 229 10.08 -21.31 -8.94
C ASP A 229 10.09 -22.31 -10.12
N GLY A 230 8.90 -22.59 -10.68
CA GLY A 230 8.73 -23.50 -11.79
C GLY A 230 8.69 -24.97 -11.41
N THR A 231 8.40 -25.32 -10.19
CA THR A 231 8.18 -26.71 -9.75
C THR A 231 7.12 -27.42 -10.61
N SER A 232 6.08 -26.69 -11.08
CA SER A 232 5.09 -27.21 -12.06
C SER A 232 5.52 -27.12 -13.52
N GLY A 233 6.73 -26.62 -13.82
CA GLY A 233 7.36 -26.68 -15.13
C GLY A 233 7.70 -25.34 -15.78
N ILE A 234 7.21 -24.19 -15.24
CA ILE A 234 7.46 -22.86 -15.79
C ILE A 234 7.89 -21.90 -14.69
N ILE A 235 9.11 -21.38 -14.75
CA ILE A 235 9.58 -20.34 -13.83
C ILE A 235 8.92 -19.02 -14.23
N THR A 236 8.07 -18.50 -13.35
CA THR A 236 7.35 -17.23 -13.54
C THR A 236 7.89 -16.10 -12.68
N GLY A 237 8.63 -16.44 -11.62
CA GLY A 237 9.14 -15.51 -10.63
C GLY A 237 10.47 -14.89 -11.01
N MET A 238 10.66 -13.61 -10.66
CA MET A 238 11.93 -12.91 -10.82
C MET A 238 12.98 -13.39 -9.79
N ALA A 239 12.53 -13.72 -8.59
CA ALA A 239 13.36 -14.15 -7.45
C ALA A 239 12.85 -15.51 -6.92
N PRO A 240 13.18 -16.63 -7.61
CA PRO A 240 12.57 -17.93 -7.34
C PRO A 240 12.86 -18.52 -5.94
N ASP A 241 13.88 -18.03 -5.24
CA ASP A 241 14.22 -18.48 -3.88
C ASP A 241 13.82 -17.44 -2.80
N ALA A 242 13.08 -16.36 -3.16
CA ALA A 242 12.60 -15.40 -2.19
C ALA A 242 11.48 -16.00 -1.32
N THR A 243 11.51 -15.70 -0.03
CA THR A 243 10.43 -16.10 0.89
C THR A 243 9.21 -15.19 0.74
N LEU A 244 8.01 -15.79 0.71
CA LEU A 244 6.75 -15.09 0.47
C LEU A 244 5.87 -15.03 1.71
N MET A 245 5.42 -13.83 2.11
CA MET A 245 4.40 -13.59 3.14
C MET A 245 3.08 -13.19 2.48
N CYS A 246 1.98 -13.87 2.85
CA CYS A 246 0.66 -13.68 2.26
C CYS A 246 -0.20 -12.76 3.12
N ILE A 247 -0.64 -11.61 2.60
CA ILE A 247 -1.48 -10.66 3.36
C ILE A 247 -2.71 -10.30 2.52
N ARG A 248 -3.88 -10.72 3.01
CA ARG A 248 -5.14 -10.43 2.35
C ARG A 248 -5.78 -9.18 2.91
N VAL A 249 -5.97 -8.16 2.04
CA VAL A 249 -6.59 -6.87 2.36
C VAL A 249 -7.77 -6.52 1.45
N LEU A 250 -8.15 -7.44 0.57
CA LEU A 250 -9.28 -7.30 -0.33
C LEU A 250 -10.25 -8.47 -0.14
N ASP A 251 -11.55 -8.18 -0.25
CA ASP A 251 -12.60 -9.19 -0.21
C ASP A 251 -12.64 -10.05 -1.48
N ASP A 252 -13.63 -10.96 -1.56
CA ASP A 252 -13.83 -11.88 -2.69
C ASP A 252 -14.16 -11.18 -4.01
N TYR A 253 -14.44 -9.89 -3.97
CA TYR A 253 -14.82 -9.06 -5.13
C TYR A 253 -13.80 -7.98 -5.46
N GLY A 254 -12.71 -7.87 -4.71
CA GLY A 254 -11.66 -6.86 -4.90
C GLY A 254 -11.94 -5.52 -4.22
N TYR A 255 -12.83 -5.50 -3.22
CA TYR A 255 -13.09 -4.32 -2.40
C TYR A 255 -12.28 -4.36 -1.10
N GLY A 256 -12.00 -3.19 -0.55
CA GLY A 256 -11.30 -3.02 0.72
C GLY A 256 -11.26 -1.55 1.15
N TYR A 257 -10.59 -1.29 2.26
CA TYR A 257 -10.51 0.03 2.88
C TYR A 257 -9.07 0.54 2.91
N ALA A 258 -8.88 1.87 2.94
CA ALA A 258 -7.55 2.46 3.15
C ALA A 258 -6.92 2.00 4.48
N SER A 259 -7.74 1.78 5.52
CA SER A 259 -7.31 1.23 6.81
C SER A 259 -6.76 -0.19 6.72
N ASP A 260 -7.27 -1.02 5.78
CA ASP A 260 -6.81 -2.39 5.60
C ASP A 260 -5.41 -2.42 4.97
N PHE A 261 -5.14 -1.51 4.03
CA PHE A 261 -3.79 -1.34 3.46
C PHE A 261 -2.78 -1.00 4.56
N ASN A 262 -3.11 -0.01 5.40
CA ASN A 262 -2.24 0.34 6.52
C ASN A 262 -2.05 -0.84 7.47
N THR A 263 -3.12 -1.59 7.79
CA THR A 263 -3.01 -2.78 8.64
C THR A 263 -2.12 -3.86 8.02
N GLY A 264 -2.26 -4.07 6.71
CA GLY A 264 -1.39 -5.00 5.96
C GLY A 264 0.08 -4.56 5.99
N MET A 265 0.34 -3.25 5.84
CA MET A 265 1.70 -2.70 5.95
C MET A 265 2.25 -2.83 7.38
N GLU A 266 1.45 -2.56 8.42
CA GLU A 266 1.81 -2.78 9.82
C GLU A 266 2.20 -4.24 10.05
N PHE A 267 1.39 -5.19 9.59
CA PHE A 267 1.66 -6.62 9.71
C PHE A 267 2.97 -7.02 9.01
N ALA A 268 3.16 -6.60 7.76
CA ALA A 268 4.38 -6.90 7.00
C ALA A 268 5.65 -6.42 7.71
N VAL A 269 5.64 -5.18 8.20
CA VAL A 269 6.78 -4.56 8.87
C VAL A 269 7.07 -5.21 10.23
N GLU A 270 6.03 -5.49 11.03
CA GLU A 270 6.15 -6.19 12.32
C GLU A 270 6.77 -7.59 12.18
N HIS A 271 6.45 -8.27 11.07
CA HIS A 271 6.95 -9.61 10.79
C HIS A 271 8.17 -9.61 9.86
N GLN A 272 8.89 -8.47 9.82
CA GLN A 272 10.23 -8.32 9.24
C GLN A 272 10.30 -8.48 7.71
N ALA A 273 9.23 -8.19 6.97
CA ALA A 273 9.31 -8.12 5.52
C ALA A 273 10.40 -7.13 5.07
N ASP A 274 11.15 -7.48 4.06
CA ASP A 274 12.16 -6.61 3.44
C ASP A 274 11.54 -5.77 2.32
N ILE A 275 10.59 -6.34 1.62
CA ILE A 275 9.91 -5.74 0.47
C ILE A 275 8.40 -5.93 0.65
N ILE A 276 7.64 -4.92 0.26
CA ILE A 276 6.19 -4.98 0.13
C ILE A 276 5.84 -4.84 -1.35
N SER A 277 4.99 -5.74 -1.86
CA SER A 277 4.35 -5.64 -3.18
C SER A 277 2.87 -5.31 -3.00
N MET A 278 2.42 -4.17 -3.54
CA MET A 278 1.01 -3.74 -3.53
C MET A 278 0.53 -3.47 -4.95
N SER A 279 -0.12 -4.47 -5.54
CA SER A 279 -0.70 -4.37 -6.88
C SER A 279 -2.12 -3.79 -6.86
N LEU A 280 -2.34 -2.79 -6.02
CA LEU A 280 -3.63 -2.20 -5.71
C LEU A 280 -3.52 -0.69 -5.44
N GLY A 281 -4.66 0.01 -5.44
CA GLY A 281 -4.66 1.43 -5.13
C GLY A 281 -6.04 2.07 -5.18
N LEU A 282 -6.20 3.16 -4.43
CA LEU A 282 -7.42 3.95 -4.35
C LEU A 282 -7.51 4.95 -5.50
N MET A 283 -8.50 4.78 -6.36
CA MET A 283 -8.92 5.80 -7.31
C MET A 283 -9.71 6.89 -6.56
N SER A 284 -9.50 8.15 -6.87
CA SER A 284 -10.20 9.28 -6.23
C SER A 284 -10.13 9.22 -4.69
N ALA A 285 -8.92 8.99 -4.16
CA ALA A 285 -8.68 8.96 -2.72
C ALA A 285 -9.03 10.30 -2.07
N SER A 286 -9.70 10.25 -0.92
CA SER A 286 -10.01 11.41 -0.10
C SER A 286 -8.72 12.03 0.49
N VAL A 287 -8.83 13.21 1.11
CA VAL A 287 -7.69 13.84 1.77
C VAL A 287 -7.23 13.00 2.96
N SER A 288 -8.15 12.37 3.70
CA SER A 288 -7.81 11.47 4.80
C SER A 288 -7.11 10.21 4.31
N ASP A 289 -7.59 9.57 3.23
CA ASP A 289 -6.93 8.40 2.63
C ASP A 289 -5.49 8.74 2.19
N LYS A 290 -5.32 9.88 1.50
CA LYS A 290 -4.00 10.38 1.09
C LYS A 290 -3.08 10.60 2.29
N THR A 291 -3.62 11.23 3.35
CA THR A 291 -2.85 11.55 4.55
C THR A 291 -2.38 10.29 5.28
N LEU A 292 -3.29 9.38 5.54
CA LEU A 292 -3.05 8.12 6.20
C LEU A 292 -2.03 7.28 5.42
N LEU A 293 -2.25 7.04 4.13
CA LEU A 293 -1.39 6.17 3.33
C LEU A 293 0.00 6.78 3.08
N ARG A 294 0.09 8.11 2.92
CA ARG A 294 1.40 8.76 2.85
C ARG A 294 2.21 8.58 4.11
N ASN A 295 1.60 8.82 5.29
CA ASN A 295 2.29 8.64 6.56
C ASN A 295 2.75 7.18 6.75
N ALA A 296 1.90 6.21 6.39
CA ALA A 296 2.25 4.80 6.42
C ALA A 296 3.43 4.48 5.50
N CYS A 297 3.40 4.93 4.24
CA CYS A 297 4.48 4.70 3.28
C CYS A 297 5.81 5.34 3.71
N VAL A 298 5.76 6.55 4.27
CA VAL A 298 6.96 7.24 4.79
C VAL A 298 7.57 6.44 5.94
N ASN A 299 6.76 5.99 6.90
CA ASN A 299 7.25 5.22 8.04
C ASN A 299 7.73 3.83 7.62
N THR A 300 7.06 3.17 6.66
CA THR A 300 7.52 1.91 6.07
C THR A 300 8.94 2.04 5.51
N LEU A 301 9.20 3.07 4.71
CA LEU A 301 10.54 3.32 4.18
C LEU A 301 11.56 3.63 5.28
N GLN A 302 11.20 4.42 6.30
CA GLN A 302 12.07 4.73 7.44
C GLN A 302 12.44 3.46 8.24
N LEU A 303 11.52 2.51 8.36
CA LEU A 303 11.72 1.21 8.97
C LEU A 303 12.58 0.25 8.11
N GLY A 304 13.04 0.71 6.94
CA GLY A 304 13.91 -0.04 6.05
C GLY A 304 13.19 -1.07 5.20
N VAL A 305 11.90 -0.85 4.91
CA VAL A 305 11.11 -1.68 4.00
C VAL A 305 10.80 -0.89 2.73
N VAL A 306 11.05 -1.48 1.57
CA VAL A 306 10.79 -0.86 0.28
C VAL A 306 9.44 -1.37 -0.25
N ALA A 307 8.58 -0.45 -0.69
CA ALA A 307 7.28 -0.81 -1.24
C ALA A 307 7.23 -0.56 -2.76
N ALA A 308 6.99 -1.60 -3.54
CA ALA A 308 6.60 -1.51 -4.94
C ALA A 308 5.07 -1.39 -5.03
N VAL A 309 4.58 -0.38 -5.73
CA VAL A 309 3.14 -0.04 -5.76
C VAL A 309 2.68 0.27 -7.18
N ALA A 310 1.57 -0.33 -7.61
CA ALA A 310 0.99 -0.08 -8.92
C ALA A 310 0.51 1.38 -9.05
N VAL A 311 0.76 2.01 -10.20
CA VAL A 311 0.22 3.36 -10.47
C VAL A 311 -1.28 3.35 -10.80
N GLY A 312 -1.84 2.20 -11.19
CA GLY A 312 -3.23 2.03 -11.60
C GLY A 312 -3.39 1.89 -13.12
N ASN A 313 -4.63 1.55 -13.52
CA ASN A 313 -4.98 1.27 -14.92
C ASN A 313 -6.05 2.25 -15.45
N ASP A 314 -5.97 3.52 -15.04
CA ASP A 314 -6.96 4.56 -15.32
C ASP A 314 -6.52 5.52 -16.43
N GLY A 315 -5.48 5.15 -17.20
CA GLY A 315 -4.82 6.01 -18.19
C GLY A 315 -5.75 6.58 -19.26
N GLN A 316 -6.80 5.85 -19.62
CA GLN A 316 -7.82 6.26 -20.60
C GLN A 316 -9.11 6.77 -19.94
N MET A 317 -9.20 6.79 -18.61
CA MET A 317 -10.42 7.21 -17.91
C MET A 317 -10.58 8.73 -17.91
N ALA A 318 -11.55 9.24 -18.67
CA ALA A 318 -11.86 10.66 -18.72
C ALA A 318 -12.31 11.26 -17.37
N MET A 319 -12.79 10.42 -16.43
CA MET A 319 -13.26 10.86 -15.11
C MET A 319 -12.12 11.17 -14.14
N VAL A 320 -10.93 10.62 -14.36
CA VAL A 320 -9.74 10.82 -13.53
C VAL A 320 -8.54 11.25 -14.37
N PRO A 321 -8.59 12.45 -14.99
CA PRO A 321 -7.48 12.91 -15.82
C PRO A 321 -6.25 13.24 -14.97
N VAL A 322 -5.09 13.34 -15.60
CA VAL A 322 -3.91 13.99 -14.99
C VAL A 322 -4.32 15.38 -14.45
N PRO A 323 -3.94 15.78 -13.23
CA PRO A 323 -2.93 15.19 -12.33
C PRO A 323 -3.43 14.14 -11.32
N ASN A 324 -4.68 13.70 -11.41
CA ASN A 324 -5.30 12.78 -10.43
C ASN A 324 -5.39 11.33 -10.92
N ASN A 325 -4.71 11.00 -12.01
CA ASN A 325 -4.81 9.73 -12.69
C ASN A 325 -4.10 8.57 -11.94
N VAL A 326 -3.04 8.88 -11.17
CA VAL A 326 -2.27 7.86 -10.43
C VAL A 326 -2.95 7.58 -9.09
N ARG A 327 -3.17 6.29 -8.82
CA ARG A 327 -3.82 5.81 -7.60
C ARG A 327 -2.93 6.00 -6.36
N VAL A 328 -3.55 6.13 -5.19
CA VAL A 328 -2.87 6.15 -3.89
C VAL A 328 -2.76 4.70 -3.39
N PRO A 329 -1.58 4.22 -2.91
CA PRO A 329 -0.39 4.98 -2.52
C PRO A 329 0.67 5.21 -3.61
N GLY A 330 0.52 4.72 -4.84
CA GLY A 330 1.49 4.95 -5.95
C GLY A 330 1.75 6.44 -6.23
N SER A 331 0.78 7.32 -5.94
CA SER A 331 0.93 8.78 -6.07
C SER A 331 1.60 9.47 -4.88
N CYS A 332 1.87 8.76 -3.76
CA CYS A 332 2.39 9.38 -2.54
C CYS A 332 3.72 10.10 -2.77
N PRO A 333 3.81 11.42 -2.47
CA PRO A 333 5.05 12.17 -2.59
C PRO A 333 5.98 11.88 -1.40
N PRO A 334 7.29 11.97 -1.59
CA PRO A 334 8.25 11.87 -0.50
C PRO A 334 8.10 13.06 0.46
N PRO A 335 8.44 12.89 1.75
CA PRO A 335 8.36 13.97 2.75
C PRO A 335 9.59 14.89 2.73
N TRP A 336 10.60 14.55 1.94
CA TRP A 336 11.85 15.31 1.85
C TRP A 336 12.36 15.34 0.42
N LEU A 337 13.10 16.40 0.09
CA LEU A 337 13.91 16.49 -1.11
C LEU A 337 15.39 16.31 -0.76
N HIS A 338 16.00 15.38 -1.41
CA HIS A 338 17.43 15.45 -1.59
C HIS A 338 17.73 16.61 -2.55
N PRO A 339 18.77 17.45 -2.30
CA PRO A 339 19.11 18.58 -3.20
C PRO A 339 19.29 18.16 -4.66
N ASP A 340 19.75 16.94 -4.91
CA ASP A 340 19.94 16.39 -6.25
C ASP A 340 18.62 16.03 -6.96
N GLN A 341 17.49 15.98 -6.25
CA GLN A 341 16.19 15.67 -6.84
C GLN A 341 15.60 16.84 -7.65
N GLU A 342 16.01 18.06 -7.40
CA GLU A 342 15.68 19.18 -8.28
C GLU A 342 16.29 19.01 -9.68
N VAL A 343 17.37 18.25 -9.78
CA VAL A 343 18.14 18.00 -11.02
C VAL A 343 17.84 16.61 -11.60
N ASN A 344 17.59 15.62 -10.72
CA ASN A 344 17.30 14.23 -11.08
C ASN A 344 15.91 13.83 -10.58
N PRO A 345 14.85 14.04 -11.38
CA PRO A 345 13.49 13.62 -11.01
C PRO A 345 13.45 12.12 -10.75
N GLY A 346 12.81 11.73 -9.64
CA GLY A 346 12.61 10.32 -9.26
C GLY A 346 13.65 9.71 -8.33
N ALA A 347 14.62 10.49 -7.80
CA ALA A 347 15.70 9.94 -7.00
C ALA A 347 15.32 9.40 -5.61
N LEU A 348 14.26 9.88 -4.97
CA LEU A 348 13.75 9.36 -3.69
C LEU A 348 12.22 9.42 -3.65
N SER A 349 11.59 8.29 -3.39
CA SER A 349 10.15 8.18 -3.18
C SER A 349 9.88 7.35 -1.94
N CYS A 350 8.78 7.62 -1.24
CA CYS A 350 8.36 6.75 -0.14
C CYS A 350 7.81 5.40 -0.64
N VAL A 351 7.50 5.30 -1.92
CA VAL A 351 7.16 4.08 -2.63
C VAL A 351 7.83 4.07 -4.00
N VAL A 352 8.05 2.90 -4.56
CA VAL A 352 8.42 2.74 -5.97
C VAL A 352 7.15 2.55 -6.77
N ALA A 353 6.73 3.60 -7.47
CA ALA A 353 5.52 3.61 -8.27
C ALA A 353 5.78 2.94 -9.63
N VAL A 354 5.05 1.87 -9.93
CA VAL A 354 5.32 0.98 -11.05
C VAL A 354 4.29 1.12 -12.15
N GLY A 355 4.75 1.44 -13.36
CA GLY A 355 3.98 1.41 -14.61
C GLY A 355 4.20 0.11 -15.38
N ALA A 356 3.35 -0.14 -16.37
CA ALA A 356 3.42 -1.32 -17.21
C ALA A 356 3.88 -1.02 -18.65
N ILE A 357 4.65 -1.94 -19.21
CA ILE A 357 5.02 -1.99 -20.63
C ILE A 357 4.67 -3.36 -21.22
N ASP A 358 4.55 -3.40 -22.55
CA ASP A 358 4.46 -4.64 -23.30
C ASP A 358 5.87 -5.20 -23.64
N TYR A 359 5.93 -6.34 -24.31
CA TYR A 359 7.19 -6.98 -24.73
C TYR A 359 7.96 -6.23 -25.82
N TYR A 360 7.39 -5.17 -26.39
CA TYR A 360 8.03 -4.25 -27.34
C TYR A 360 8.46 -2.94 -26.68
N GLU A 361 8.43 -2.89 -25.34
CA GLU A 361 8.74 -1.70 -24.52
C GLU A 361 7.77 -0.51 -24.75
N ASN A 362 6.60 -0.76 -25.33
CA ASN A 362 5.56 0.27 -25.39
C ASN A 362 4.85 0.39 -24.05
N MET A 363 4.57 1.62 -23.65
CA MET A 363 3.75 1.89 -22.45
C MET A 363 2.37 1.24 -22.61
N TYR A 364 1.92 0.56 -21.55
CA TYR A 364 0.56 0.04 -21.47
C TYR A 364 -0.43 1.21 -21.58
N GLU A 365 -1.34 1.14 -22.56
CA GLU A 365 -2.22 2.25 -22.93
C GLU A 365 -3.12 2.68 -21.78
N ASN A 366 -3.66 1.72 -21.00
CA ASN A 366 -4.49 1.98 -19.85
C ASN A 366 -3.71 2.28 -18.57
N GLY A 367 -2.36 2.18 -18.58
CA GLY A 367 -1.54 2.51 -17.41
C GLY A 367 -1.71 3.96 -16.98
N SER A 368 -1.96 4.16 -15.68
CA SER A 368 -2.02 5.50 -15.09
C SER A 368 -0.66 6.19 -15.15
N LYS A 369 -0.69 7.54 -15.26
CA LYS A 369 0.53 8.35 -15.40
C LYS A 369 0.38 9.74 -14.80
N GLY A 370 1.50 10.27 -14.29
CA GLY A 370 1.60 11.66 -13.83
C GLY A 370 1.71 12.68 -14.97
N PRO A 371 2.05 13.93 -14.60
CA PRO A 371 2.45 14.37 -13.26
C PRO A 371 1.32 14.32 -12.24
N VAL A 372 1.68 14.15 -10.95
CA VAL A 372 0.75 14.12 -9.82
C VAL A 372 0.92 15.39 -9.00
N THR A 373 -0.19 15.96 -8.55
CA THR A 373 -0.18 17.10 -7.62
C THR A 373 -1.05 16.77 -6.40
N TRP A 374 -0.60 17.21 -5.21
CA TRP A 374 -1.30 17.01 -3.95
C TRP A 374 -1.71 18.35 -3.35
N THR A 375 -2.20 19.26 -4.19
CA THR A 375 -2.60 20.62 -3.81
C THR A 375 -3.85 20.67 -2.92
N ASP A 376 -4.58 19.58 -2.85
CA ASP A 376 -5.79 19.40 -2.03
C ASP A 376 -5.50 18.85 -0.63
N THR A 377 -4.24 18.54 -0.30
CA THR A 377 -3.83 17.96 0.99
C THR A 377 -3.24 19.02 1.92
N PRO A 378 -3.16 18.75 3.25
CA PRO A 378 -2.49 19.66 4.19
C PRO A 378 -0.96 19.66 4.06
N PHE A 379 -0.40 18.78 3.22
CA PHE A 379 1.03 18.68 3.01
C PHE A 379 1.54 19.79 2.11
N ASN A 380 2.62 20.44 2.53
CA ASN A 380 3.37 21.43 1.77
C ASN A 380 4.89 21.20 1.83
N ASP A 381 5.29 20.02 2.31
CA ASP A 381 6.66 19.62 2.58
C ASP A 381 7.28 18.79 1.45
N TYR A 382 6.49 18.46 0.43
CA TYR A 382 6.98 17.83 -0.78
C TYR A 382 7.42 18.92 -1.78
N PRO A 383 8.60 18.79 -2.28
CA PRO A 383 9.29 19.91 -2.91
C PRO A 383 9.35 19.79 -4.43
N TYR A 384 8.41 19.17 -5.08
CA TYR A 384 8.31 19.26 -6.52
C TYR A 384 7.74 20.62 -6.93
N ASN A 385 8.18 21.10 -8.09
CA ASN A 385 7.63 22.32 -8.66
C ASN A 385 6.10 22.18 -8.82
N PRO A 386 5.28 22.99 -8.13
CA PRO A 386 3.83 22.86 -8.17
C PRO A 386 3.22 23.04 -9.57
N ASN A 387 3.98 23.63 -10.52
CA ASN A 387 3.55 23.79 -11.90
C ASN A 387 3.85 22.55 -12.77
N ILE A 388 4.74 21.66 -12.32
CA ILE A 388 5.13 20.43 -13.03
C ILE A 388 4.50 19.20 -12.38
N GLY A 389 4.44 19.16 -11.04
CA GLY A 389 4.00 18.01 -10.29
C GLY A 389 5.07 16.92 -10.17
N LEU A 390 4.72 15.86 -9.45
CA LEU A 390 5.56 14.67 -9.25
C LEU A 390 5.41 13.74 -10.46
N ILE A 391 6.52 13.39 -11.11
CA ILE A 391 6.51 12.44 -12.22
C ILE A 391 6.22 11.04 -11.70
N ARG A 392 5.28 10.36 -12.36
CA ARG A 392 4.91 8.96 -12.12
C ARG A 392 4.62 8.26 -13.47
N PRO A 393 4.95 6.97 -13.60
CA PRO A 393 5.63 6.06 -12.66
C PRO A 393 7.09 6.42 -12.42
N ASP A 394 7.71 5.84 -11.35
CA ASP A 394 9.16 5.91 -11.11
C ASP A 394 9.92 4.98 -12.04
N ILE A 395 9.32 3.80 -12.30
CA ILE A 395 9.86 2.74 -13.15
C ILE A 395 8.72 2.02 -13.87
N CYS A 396 9.03 1.39 -15.00
CA CYS A 396 8.13 0.48 -15.72
C CYS A 396 8.73 -0.91 -15.80
N ALA A 397 7.86 -1.92 -15.81
CA ALA A 397 8.23 -3.31 -15.99
C ALA A 397 7.19 -4.03 -16.90
N PRO A 398 7.48 -5.24 -17.41
CA PRO A 398 6.52 -6.02 -18.16
C PRO A 398 5.21 -6.22 -17.39
N GLY A 399 4.09 -5.83 -18.00
CA GLY A 399 2.77 -5.88 -17.37
C GLY A 399 1.64 -6.26 -18.33
N VAL A 400 1.95 -6.49 -19.60
CA VAL A 400 0.96 -6.85 -20.63
C VAL A 400 1.11 -8.31 -21.04
N GLY A 401 0.05 -9.09 -20.86
CA GLY A 401 0.05 -10.51 -21.21
C GLY A 401 0.99 -11.36 -20.34
N ILE A 402 1.09 -11.04 -19.05
CA ILE A 402 1.98 -11.73 -18.13
C ILE A 402 1.39 -13.05 -17.69
N LYS A 403 2.17 -14.13 -17.88
CA LYS A 403 1.86 -15.47 -17.40
C LYS A 403 2.33 -15.64 -15.98
N SER A 404 1.45 -16.12 -15.08
CA SER A 404 1.79 -16.43 -13.70
C SER A 404 0.79 -17.43 -13.11
N LEU A 405 0.87 -17.70 -11.82
CA LEU A 405 0.12 -18.75 -11.14
C LEU A 405 -1.39 -18.55 -11.18
N ASP A 406 -2.11 -19.67 -11.33
CA ASP A 406 -3.57 -19.72 -11.23
C ASP A 406 -4.00 -20.10 -9.80
N HIS A 407 -4.97 -19.38 -9.25
CA HIS A 407 -5.45 -19.65 -7.89
C HIS A 407 -6.39 -20.87 -7.81
N ASP A 408 -7.09 -21.19 -8.92
CA ASP A 408 -8.02 -22.33 -9.00
C ASP A 408 -7.33 -23.66 -9.26
N ASN A 409 -6.04 -23.64 -9.61
CA ASN A 409 -5.28 -24.83 -9.93
C ASN A 409 -3.88 -24.78 -9.32
N ASN A 410 -3.55 -25.71 -8.44
CA ASN A 410 -2.29 -25.74 -7.69
C ASN A 410 -1.02 -25.96 -8.54
N ASP A 411 -1.14 -26.25 -9.81
CA ASP A 411 -0.04 -26.42 -10.77
C ASP A 411 -0.30 -25.70 -12.10
N GLY A 412 -1.31 -24.80 -12.15
CA GLY A 412 -1.75 -24.09 -13.34
C GLY A 412 -1.24 -22.66 -13.45
N TYR A 413 -1.41 -22.11 -14.63
CA TYR A 413 -1.02 -20.74 -14.96
C TYR A 413 -2.15 -20.03 -15.71
N ASN A 414 -2.20 -18.70 -15.57
CA ASN A 414 -3.08 -17.86 -16.37
C ASN A 414 -2.38 -16.59 -16.85
N LEU A 415 -3.02 -15.84 -17.75
CA LEU A 415 -2.52 -14.56 -18.28
C LEU A 415 -3.31 -13.40 -17.71
N LYS A 416 -2.62 -12.36 -17.27
CA LYS A 416 -3.23 -11.08 -16.87
C LYS A 416 -2.47 -9.90 -17.46
N THR A 417 -3.16 -8.74 -17.53
CA THR A 417 -2.60 -7.48 -18.03
C THR A 417 -2.92 -6.34 -17.08
N GLY A 418 -1.93 -5.54 -16.72
CA GLY A 418 -2.09 -4.36 -15.89
C GLY A 418 -0.79 -3.92 -15.21
N THR A 419 -0.81 -2.74 -14.63
CA THR A 419 0.28 -2.29 -13.74
C THR A 419 0.42 -3.19 -12.52
N SER A 420 -0.65 -3.93 -12.18
CA SER A 420 -0.67 -4.97 -11.15
C SER A 420 0.28 -6.14 -11.45
N MET A 421 0.58 -6.43 -12.73
CA MET A 421 1.51 -7.49 -13.13
C MET A 421 2.95 -6.98 -13.21
N ALA A 422 3.12 -5.70 -13.53
CA ALA A 422 4.43 -5.05 -13.53
C ALA A 422 4.99 -4.82 -12.11
N THR A 423 4.12 -4.56 -11.15
CA THR A 423 4.50 -4.29 -9.75
C THR A 423 5.24 -5.46 -9.09
N PRO A 424 4.72 -6.70 -9.13
CA PRO A 424 5.42 -7.86 -8.57
C PRO A 424 6.70 -8.19 -9.33
N CYS A 425 6.78 -7.88 -10.64
CA CYS A 425 8.04 -7.98 -11.39
C CYS A 425 9.12 -7.09 -10.75
N VAL A 426 8.79 -5.81 -10.45
CA VAL A 426 9.72 -4.90 -9.77
C VAL A 426 10.04 -5.37 -8.35
N ALA A 427 9.04 -5.86 -7.59
CA ALA A 427 9.27 -6.38 -6.24
C ALA A 427 10.21 -7.60 -6.24
N GLY A 428 10.07 -8.51 -7.20
CA GLY A 428 10.99 -9.63 -7.38
C GLY A 428 12.39 -9.20 -7.79
N VAL A 429 12.53 -8.24 -8.72
CA VAL A 429 13.85 -7.65 -9.07
C VAL A 429 14.51 -6.97 -7.87
N MET A 430 13.75 -6.35 -6.97
CA MET A 430 14.30 -5.79 -5.71
C MET A 430 14.80 -6.88 -4.76
N ALA A 431 14.26 -8.09 -4.84
CA ALA A 431 14.69 -9.22 -4.01
C ALA A 431 15.98 -9.89 -4.52
N LEU A 432 16.34 -9.68 -5.79
CA LEU A 432 17.63 -10.09 -6.37
C LEU A 432 18.78 -9.16 -5.93
#